data_e5df9a22865bda80365e70447df17def
#
_entry.id   e5df9a22865bda80365e70447df17def
#
_cell.length_a   1.000
_cell.length_b   1.000
_cell.length_c   1.000
_cell.angle_alpha   90.00
_cell.angle_beta   90.00
_cell.angle_gamma   90.00
#
_symmetry.space_group_name_H-M   'P 1'
#
loop_
_entity.id
_entity.type
_entity.pdbx_description
1 polymer ?
#
loop_
_entity_poly.entity_id
_entity_poly.type
_entity_poly.pdbx_seq_one_letter_code
_entity_poly.pdbx_strand_id
1 'polypeptide(L)'
;MEKIPFIPGKVYHRRNEVHSLYGGNWQGGICPSSKYPYIFIFSGKSGHQHGYQDGWDNPNVFSYTGEGQVGDMQFTRGNLALRDHKQNGKRVFLFEAVAKGYVKFVSEVEVFDADYFETHDSLGDIRIGIKFYFIRAGAHIPLYPELSSESPALTEPYVRLELNRPGITERKGLVTSRVGQGAYRKGIIHRWEYKCAVTGF
;
A
#
# COMPACT_ATOMS: atom_id res chain seq x y z
N MET A 1 6.42 -24.23 -1.37
CA MET A 1 5.83 -23.00 -2.01
C MET A 1 5.40 -23.34 -3.43
N GLU A 2 4.16 -23.05 -3.77
CA GLU A 2 3.69 -23.20 -5.15
C GLU A 2 4.45 -22.25 -6.07
N LYS A 3 4.88 -22.76 -7.24
CA LYS A 3 5.72 -22.00 -8.18
C LYS A 3 4.99 -20.74 -8.67
N ILE A 4 5.68 -19.60 -8.71
CA ILE A 4 5.14 -18.37 -9.30
C ILE A 4 4.91 -18.62 -10.80
N PRO A 5 3.68 -18.39 -11.32
CA PRO A 5 3.38 -18.70 -12.73
C PRO A 5 3.97 -17.68 -13.73
N PHE A 6 4.58 -16.59 -13.23
CA PHE A 6 5.12 -15.50 -14.03
C PHE A 6 6.62 -15.32 -13.81
N ILE A 7 7.32 -14.84 -14.83
CA ILE A 7 8.77 -14.57 -14.79
C ILE A 7 8.99 -13.07 -14.58
N PRO A 8 9.67 -12.64 -13.49
CA PRO A 8 9.96 -11.23 -13.26
C PRO A 8 10.67 -10.57 -14.46
N GLY A 9 10.21 -9.36 -14.82
CA GLY A 9 10.71 -8.61 -15.95
C GLY A 9 10.15 -9.01 -17.31
N LYS A 10 9.52 -10.19 -17.44
CA LYS A 10 8.92 -10.62 -18.70
C LYS A 10 7.64 -9.84 -18.98
N VAL A 11 7.44 -9.52 -20.27
CA VAL A 11 6.24 -8.85 -20.79
C VAL A 11 5.25 -9.91 -21.25
N TYR A 12 3.99 -9.69 -20.92
CA TYR A 12 2.85 -10.56 -21.24
C TYR A 12 1.76 -9.75 -21.92
N HIS A 13 1.03 -10.38 -22.83
CA HIS A 13 -0.21 -9.83 -23.35
C HIS A 13 -1.30 -10.01 -22.27
N ARG A 14 -1.76 -8.90 -21.69
CA ARG A 14 -2.64 -8.88 -20.51
C ARG A 14 -3.86 -9.78 -20.67
N ARG A 15 -4.59 -9.66 -21.78
CA ARG A 15 -5.83 -10.43 -22.01
C ARG A 15 -5.54 -11.91 -22.28
N ASN A 16 -4.59 -12.20 -23.20
CA ASN A 16 -4.40 -13.55 -23.71
C ASN A 16 -3.53 -14.43 -22.81
N GLU A 17 -2.50 -13.86 -22.19
CA GLU A 17 -1.52 -14.63 -21.43
C GLU A 17 -1.74 -14.54 -19.91
N VAL A 18 -2.48 -13.53 -19.41
CA VAL A 18 -2.81 -13.42 -18.00
C VAL A 18 -4.27 -13.82 -17.76
N HIS A 19 -5.22 -13.04 -18.27
CA HIS A 19 -6.62 -13.24 -17.91
C HIS A 19 -7.27 -14.46 -18.55
N SER A 20 -6.92 -14.83 -19.81
CA SER A 20 -7.46 -16.04 -20.45
C SER A 20 -7.04 -17.30 -19.71
N LEU A 21 -5.82 -17.34 -19.18
CA LEU A 21 -5.29 -18.50 -18.46
C LEU A 21 -5.75 -18.54 -17.01
N TYR A 22 -5.64 -17.41 -16.32
CA TYR A 22 -5.80 -17.35 -14.87
C TYR A 22 -7.10 -16.69 -14.41
N GLY A 23 -7.90 -16.13 -15.30
CA GLY A 23 -9.17 -15.46 -14.98
C GLY A 23 -9.00 -14.03 -14.50
N GLY A 24 -10.03 -13.51 -13.83
CA GLY A 24 -10.10 -12.11 -13.38
C GLY A 24 -10.62 -11.15 -14.46
N ASN A 25 -11.10 -9.98 -14.06
CA ASN A 25 -11.57 -8.94 -14.97
C ASN A 25 -10.39 -8.25 -15.66
N TRP A 26 -10.30 -8.36 -16.98
CA TRP A 26 -9.18 -7.80 -17.73
C TRP A 26 -9.21 -6.26 -17.88
N GLN A 27 -10.29 -5.60 -17.49
CA GLN A 27 -10.46 -4.14 -17.59
C GLN A 27 -10.11 -3.37 -16.31
N GLY A 28 -10.17 -4.03 -15.15
CA GLY A 28 -9.92 -3.39 -13.84
C GLY A 28 -8.46 -3.20 -13.50
N GLY A 29 -8.15 -2.33 -12.54
CA GLY A 29 -6.82 -2.21 -11.94
C GLY A 29 -6.54 -3.33 -10.96
N ILE A 30 -7.54 -3.73 -10.17
CA ILE A 30 -7.52 -4.84 -9.22
C ILE A 30 -8.40 -5.95 -9.77
N CYS A 31 -7.84 -7.13 -10.01
CA CYS A 31 -8.49 -8.22 -10.74
C CYS A 31 -8.41 -9.54 -9.97
N PRO A 32 -9.30 -9.78 -9.00
CA PRO A 32 -9.38 -11.08 -8.34
C PRO A 32 -9.80 -12.17 -9.32
N SER A 33 -9.08 -13.28 -9.32
CA SER A 33 -9.46 -14.46 -10.09
C SER A 33 -10.54 -15.26 -9.35
N SER A 34 -11.48 -15.82 -10.11
CA SER A 34 -12.44 -16.83 -9.64
C SER A 34 -11.93 -18.26 -9.87
N LYS A 35 -10.90 -18.45 -10.71
CA LYS A 35 -10.35 -19.77 -11.07
C LYS A 35 -9.20 -20.19 -10.18
N TYR A 36 -8.42 -19.23 -9.70
CA TYR A 36 -7.19 -19.47 -8.93
C TYR A 36 -7.17 -18.56 -7.69
N PRO A 37 -6.41 -18.88 -6.67
CA PRO A 37 -6.25 -18.04 -5.49
C PRO A 37 -5.32 -16.85 -5.78
N TYR A 38 -5.60 -16.12 -6.88
CA TYR A 38 -4.76 -15.04 -7.37
C TYR A 38 -5.53 -13.72 -7.44
N ILE A 39 -4.83 -12.64 -7.19
CA ILE A 39 -5.27 -11.27 -7.45
C ILE A 39 -4.20 -10.61 -8.30
N PHE A 40 -4.57 -10.07 -9.44
CA PHE A 40 -3.67 -9.30 -10.30
C PHE A 40 -3.91 -7.82 -10.07
N ILE A 41 -2.83 -7.07 -9.86
CA ILE A 41 -2.87 -5.61 -9.81
C ILE A 41 -2.04 -5.04 -10.95
N PHE A 42 -2.60 -4.03 -11.61
CA PHE A 42 -2.01 -3.41 -12.79
C PHE A 42 -1.80 -1.93 -12.53
N SER A 43 -0.54 -1.52 -12.46
CA SER A 43 -0.13 -0.13 -12.36
C SER A 43 0.23 0.41 -13.74
N GLY A 44 -0.12 1.68 -14.01
CA GLY A 44 0.20 2.32 -15.27
C GLY A 44 -0.13 3.80 -15.28
N LYS A 45 0.46 4.53 -16.22
CA LYS A 45 0.32 5.99 -16.35
C LYS A 45 -1.12 6.47 -16.56
N SER A 46 -2.03 5.60 -17.01
CA SER A 46 -3.45 5.94 -17.19
C SER A 46 -4.18 6.24 -15.87
N GLY A 47 -3.66 5.80 -14.73
CA GLY A 47 -4.19 6.17 -13.42
C GLY A 47 -3.94 7.62 -13.02
N HIS A 48 -2.88 8.24 -13.55
CA HIS A 48 -2.54 9.64 -13.24
C HIS A 48 -3.63 10.65 -13.66
N GLN A 49 -4.42 10.33 -14.69
CA GLN A 49 -5.54 11.18 -15.13
C GLN A 49 -6.69 11.22 -14.11
N HIS A 50 -6.73 10.29 -13.17
CA HIS A 50 -7.73 10.17 -12.10
C HIS A 50 -7.17 10.47 -10.71
N GLY A 51 -6.02 11.16 -10.61
CA GLY A 51 -5.38 11.50 -9.34
C GLY A 51 -4.69 10.31 -8.66
N TYR A 52 -4.54 9.16 -9.33
CA TYR A 52 -3.85 7.99 -8.78
C TYR A 52 -2.33 8.15 -8.93
N GLN A 53 -1.63 8.11 -7.82
CA GLN A 53 -0.17 8.11 -7.76
C GLN A 53 0.30 6.75 -7.26
N ASP A 54 0.33 5.78 -8.19
CA ASP A 54 0.89 4.47 -7.92
C ASP A 54 2.40 4.50 -8.20
N GLY A 55 3.18 3.84 -7.37
CA GLY A 55 4.63 3.80 -7.58
C GLY A 55 5.40 3.21 -6.42
N TRP A 56 6.72 3.09 -6.65
CA TRP A 56 7.66 2.71 -5.62
C TRP A 56 8.01 3.91 -4.74
N ASP A 57 7.59 3.89 -3.48
CA ASP A 57 7.95 4.92 -2.49
C ASP A 57 9.42 4.77 -2.06
N ASN A 58 9.90 3.52 -2.08
CA ASN A 58 11.28 3.14 -1.84
C ASN A 58 11.52 1.74 -2.47
N PRO A 59 12.76 1.20 -2.49
CA PRO A 59 13.05 -0.10 -3.11
C PRO A 59 12.19 -1.28 -2.64
N ASN A 60 11.58 -1.18 -1.45
CA ASN A 60 10.85 -2.28 -0.81
C ASN A 60 9.34 -2.07 -0.76
N VAL A 61 8.86 -0.83 -0.89
CA VAL A 61 7.45 -0.47 -0.69
C VAL A 61 6.86 0.12 -1.95
N PHE A 62 5.81 -0.51 -2.45
CA PHE A 62 5.02 -0.03 -3.58
C PHE A 62 3.67 0.50 -3.09
N SER A 63 3.35 1.74 -3.41
CA SER A 63 2.05 2.34 -3.10
C SER A 63 1.09 2.20 -4.29
N TYR A 64 -0.17 1.89 -4.00
CA TYR A 64 -1.21 1.66 -4.98
C TYR A 64 -2.54 2.21 -4.52
N THR A 65 -3.22 2.95 -5.38
CA THR A 65 -4.53 3.52 -5.08
C THR A 65 -5.63 2.49 -5.32
N GLY A 66 -6.55 2.36 -4.38
CA GLY A 66 -7.71 1.47 -4.47
C GLY A 66 -8.64 1.82 -5.63
N GLU A 67 -9.58 0.93 -5.92
CA GLU A 67 -10.59 1.14 -6.95
C GLU A 67 -11.79 1.93 -6.42
N GLY A 68 -12.36 2.77 -7.27
CA GLY A 68 -13.54 3.60 -7.04
C GLY A 68 -13.44 4.84 -7.91
N GLN A 69 -14.51 5.21 -8.63
CA GLN A 69 -14.49 6.35 -9.56
C GLN A 69 -15.19 7.59 -9.00
N VAL A 70 -16.29 7.41 -8.27
CA VAL A 70 -17.13 8.48 -7.73
C VAL A 70 -17.38 8.26 -6.24
N GLY A 71 -17.30 9.33 -5.46
CA GLY A 71 -17.47 9.33 -4.01
C GLY A 71 -16.36 8.58 -3.27
N ASP A 72 -16.55 8.40 -1.97
CA ASP A 72 -15.59 7.75 -1.08
C ASP A 72 -15.34 6.30 -1.46
N MET A 73 -14.06 5.91 -1.47
CA MET A 73 -13.69 4.52 -1.71
C MET A 73 -14.08 3.65 -0.52
N GLN A 74 -14.57 2.45 -0.83
CA GLN A 74 -15.01 1.49 0.18
C GLN A 74 -14.20 0.20 0.05
N PHE A 75 -14.07 -0.56 1.15
CA PHE A 75 -13.55 -1.92 1.11
C PHE A 75 -14.62 -2.88 0.56
N THR A 76 -14.86 -2.76 -0.75
CA THR A 76 -15.73 -3.64 -1.53
C THR A 76 -14.96 -4.21 -2.70
N ARG A 77 -15.46 -5.25 -3.37
CA ARG A 77 -14.88 -5.83 -4.59
C ARG A 77 -13.36 -6.03 -4.51
N GLY A 78 -12.60 -5.37 -5.39
CA GLY A 78 -11.14 -5.49 -5.44
C GLY A 78 -10.44 -4.95 -4.21
N ASN A 79 -10.91 -3.83 -3.64
CA ASN A 79 -10.36 -3.29 -2.40
C ASN A 79 -10.52 -4.27 -1.23
N LEU A 80 -11.68 -4.91 -1.12
CA LEU A 80 -11.92 -5.94 -0.11
C LEU A 80 -11.03 -7.16 -0.34
N ALA A 81 -10.93 -7.59 -1.61
CA ALA A 81 -10.09 -8.74 -1.97
C ALA A 81 -8.61 -8.51 -1.63
N LEU A 82 -8.08 -7.30 -1.84
CA LEU A 82 -6.72 -6.95 -1.45
C LEU A 82 -6.55 -6.90 0.07
N ARG A 83 -7.47 -6.24 0.78
CA ARG A 83 -7.39 -6.16 2.25
C ARG A 83 -7.32 -7.55 2.90
N ASP A 84 -8.16 -8.45 2.43
CA ASP A 84 -8.37 -9.76 3.05
C ASP A 84 -7.59 -10.88 2.35
N HIS A 85 -6.64 -10.55 1.43
CA HIS A 85 -5.98 -11.54 0.59
C HIS A 85 -5.24 -12.62 1.39
N LYS A 86 -4.57 -12.24 2.49
CA LYS A 86 -3.84 -13.17 3.35
C LYS A 86 -4.78 -14.13 4.07
N GLN A 87 -5.89 -13.62 4.61
CA GLN A 87 -6.89 -14.43 5.31
C GLN A 87 -7.58 -15.42 4.36
N ASN A 88 -7.76 -14.99 3.09
CA ASN A 88 -8.38 -15.81 2.04
C ASN A 88 -7.38 -16.69 1.27
N GLY A 89 -6.11 -16.75 1.71
CA GLY A 89 -5.05 -17.52 1.05
C GLY A 89 -4.77 -17.10 -0.38
N LYS A 90 -5.05 -15.85 -0.75
CA LYS A 90 -4.83 -15.34 -2.11
C LYS A 90 -3.47 -14.69 -2.24
N ARG A 91 -2.81 -14.99 -3.35
CA ARG A 91 -1.53 -14.40 -3.76
C ARG A 91 -1.75 -13.19 -4.64
N VAL A 92 -0.97 -12.12 -4.45
CA VAL A 92 -1.11 -10.88 -5.22
C VAL A 92 0.07 -10.73 -6.17
N PHE A 93 -0.21 -10.50 -7.45
CA PHE A 93 0.79 -10.33 -8.51
C PHE A 93 0.74 -8.93 -9.09
N LEU A 94 1.87 -8.21 -8.98
CA LEU A 94 2.04 -6.84 -9.49
C LEU A 94 2.54 -6.86 -10.92
N PHE A 95 1.82 -6.14 -11.79
CA PHE A 95 2.19 -5.85 -13.16
C PHE A 95 2.25 -4.36 -13.43
N GLU A 96 3.19 -3.94 -14.25
CA GLU A 96 3.29 -2.59 -14.80
C GLU A 96 2.88 -2.58 -16.28
N ALA A 97 2.02 -1.64 -16.67
CA ALA A 97 1.66 -1.43 -18.05
C ALA A 97 2.87 -0.87 -18.84
N VAL A 98 3.25 -1.53 -19.91
CA VAL A 98 4.38 -1.11 -20.78
C VAL A 98 3.91 -0.59 -22.12
N ALA A 99 2.81 -1.14 -22.65
CA ALA A 99 2.17 -0.69 -23.88
C ALA A 99 0.67 -1.06 -23.84
N LYS A 100 -0.11 -0.60 -24.82
CA LYS A 100 -1.52 -0.95 -24.93
C LYS A 100 -1.68 -2.47 -25.02
N GLY A 101 -2.34 -3.08 -24.01
CA GLY A 101 -2.56 -4.52 -23.94
C GLY A 101 -1.38 -5.34 -23.42
N TYR A 102 -0.23 -4.74 -23.17
CA TYR A 102 0.98 -5.42 -22.69
C TYR A 102 1.40 -4.94 -21.31
N VAL A 103 1.76 -5.89 -20.47
CA VAL A 103 2.12 -5.68 -19.07
C VAL A 103 3.38 -6.44 -18.73
N LYS A 104 4.25 -5.84 -17.94
CA LYS A 104 5.46 -6.46 -17.42
C LYS A 104 5.19 -6.99 -16.02
N PHE A 105 5.45 -8.26 -15.76
CA PHE A 105 5.37 -8.80 -14.42
C PHE A 105 6.53 -8.27 -13.57
N VAL A 106 6.20 -7.68 -12.43
CA VAL A 106 7.18 -7.11 -11.50
C VAL A 106 7.56 -8.11 -10.43
N SER A 107 6.59 -8.51 -9.61
CA SER A 107 6.81 -9.48 -8.52
C SER A 107 5.48 -9.94 -7.93
N GLU A 108 5.53 -11.00 -7.14
CA GLU A 108 4.53 -11.28 -6.13
C GLU A 108 4.70 -10.30 -4.98
N VAL A 109 3.60 -9.78 -4.47
CA VAL A 109 3.58 -8.76 -3.42
C VAL A 109 2.53 -9.11 -2.36
N GLU A 110 2.68 -8.50 -1.20
CA GLU A 110 1.73 -8.63 -0.10
C GLU A 110 1.31 -7.27 0.41
N VAL A 111 0.04 -7.09 0.71
CA VAL A 111 -0.43 -5.89 1.43
C VAL A 111 0.11 -5.97 2.85
N PHE A 112 0.86 -4.95 3.26
CA PHE A 112 1.32 -4.83 4.64
C PHE A 112 0.58 -3.72 5.40
N ASP A 113 0.05 -2.71 4.69
CA ASP A 113 -0.76 -1.64 5.28
C ASP A 113 -1.73 -1.04 4.26
N ALA A 114 -2.74 -0.32 4.77
CA ALA A 114 -3.65 0.48 3.97
C ALA A 114 -4.12 1.68 4.77
N ASP A 115 -4.09 2.86 4.14
CA ASP A 115 -4.49 4.12 4.75
C ASP A 115 -5.56 4.83 3.92
N TYR A 116 -6.31 5.71 4.58
CA TYR A 116 -7.21 6.65 3.93
C TYR A 116 -6.50 7.96 3.62
N PHE A 117 -6.81 8.58 2.49
CA PHE A 117 -6.27 9.87 2.11
C PHE A 117 -7.31 10.71 1.36
N GLU A 118 -7.22 12.02 1.48
CA GLU A 118 -8.07 12.93 0.74
C GLU A 118 -7.58 13.04 -0.71
N THR A 119 -8.50 12.94 -1.67
CA THR A 119 -8.23 13.03 -3.10
C THR A 119 -9.48 13.55 -3.83
N HIS A 120 -9.41 13.68 -5.15
CA HIS A 120 -10.58 13.99 -5.98
C HIS A 120 -11.10 12.74 -6.68
N ASP A 121 -12.38 12.70 -6.88
CA ASP A 121 -13.01 11.66 -7.69
C ASP A 121 -13.00 12.02 -9.20
N SER A 122 -13.59 11.17 -10.04
CA SER A 122 -13.62 11.40 -11.49
C SER A 122 -14.50 12.59 -11.92
N LEU A 123 -15.33 13.13 -11.04
CA LEU A 123 -16.17 14.31 -11.24
C LEU A 123 -15.48 15.58 -10.72
N GLY A 124 -14.36 15.45 -10.01
CA GLY A 124 -13.61 16.53 -9.40
C GLY A 124 -14.02 16.84 -7.96
N ASP A 125 -14.93 16.08 -7.38
CA ASP A 125 -15.36 16.25 -6.00
C ASP A 125 -14.32 15.68 -5.02
N ILE A 126 -14.16 16.35 -3.88
CA ILE A 126 -13.28 15.88 -2.78
C ILE A 126 -13.87 14.60 -2.20
N ARG A 127 -13.04 13.59 -2.04
CA ARG A 127 -13.41 12.28 -1.49
C ARG A 127 -12.32 11.69 -0.62
N ILE A 128 -12.65 10.64 0.12
CA ILE A 128 -11.71 9.78 0.83
C ILE A 128 -11.32 8.59 -0.07
N GLY A 129 -10.05 8.51 -0.42
CA GLY A 129 -9.44 7.42 -1.16
C GLY A 129 -8.82 6.37 -0.22
N ILE A 130 -8.56 5.18 -0.75
CA ILE A 130 -7.82 4.10 -0.08
C ILE A 130 -6.49 3.94 -0.79
N LYS A 131 -5.39 3.97 -0.04
CA LYS A 131 -4.04 3.68 -0.52
C LYS A 131 -3.53 2.41 0.14
N PHE A 132 -3.16 1.43 -0.67
CA PHE A 132 -2.52 0.21 -0.22
C PHE A 132 -1.01 0.34 -0.31
N TYR A 133 -0.31 -0.25 0.64
CA TYR A 133 1.13 -0.37 0.64
C TYR A 133 1.51 -1.84 0.55
N PHE A 134 2.32 -2.15 -0.45
CA PHE A 134 2.75 -3.51 -0.74
C PHE A 134 4.24 -3.67 -0.48
N ILE A 135 4.62 -4.87 -0.04
CA ILE A 135 6.00 -5.35 -0.01
C ILE A 135 6.13 -6.55 -0.94
N ARG A 136 7.33 -6.84 -1.39
CA ARG A 136 7.60 -8.09 -2.14
C ARG A 136 7.29 -9.28 -1.23
N ALA A 137 6.62 -10.30 -1.77
CA ALA A 137 6.31 -11.50 -1.01
C ALA A 137 7.60 -12.15 -0.47
N GLY A 138 7.59 -12.47 0.83
CA GLY A 138 8.77 -12.99 1.52
C GLY A 138 9.87 -11.97 1.84
N ALA A 139 9.68 -10.69 1.50
CA ALA A 139 10.57 -9.64 1.96
C ALA A 139 10.28 -9.34 3.44
N HIS A 140 11.33 -9.27 4.23
CA HIS A 140 11.24 -8.77 5.60
C HIS A 140 11.49 -7.27 5.59
N ILE A 141 10.51 -6.47 5.98
CA ILE A 141 10.77 -5.07 6.32
C ILE A 141 11.30 -5.10 7.75
N PRO A 142 12.57 -4.69 7.98
CA PRO A 142 13.03 -4.49 9.33
C PRO A 142 12.07 -3.50 10.00
N LEU A 143 11.44 -3.90 11.10
CA LEU A 143 10.55 -3.02 11.91
C LEU A 143 11.29 -1.79 12.45
N TYR A 144 12.61 -1.85 12.38
CA TYR A 144 13.51 -0.74 12.68
C TYR A 144 14.54 -0.63 11.54
N PRO A 145 14.82 0.57 10.98
CA PRO A 145 16.10 0.76 10.35
C PRO A 145 17.12 0.38 11.41
N GLU A 146 18.00 -0.59 11.14
CA GLU A 146 19.17 -0.79 11.95
C GLU A 146 19.78 0.60 12.10
N LEU A 147 19.80 1.12 13.33
CA LEU A 147 20.63 2.25 13.68
C LEU A 147 22.03 1.76 13.30
N SER A 148 22.49 2.16 12.11
CA SER A 148 23.86 1.96 11.73
C SER A 148 24.67 2.48 12.92
N SER A 149 25.62 1.66 13.37
CA SER A 149 26.45 1.91 14.55
C SER A 149 27.33 3.17 14.44
N GLU A 150 27.05 4.03 13.49
CA GLU A 150 27.58 5.36 13.28
C GLU A 150 26.52 6.42 13.58
N SER A 151 26.02 6.43 14.81
CA SER A 151 25.37 7.62 15.33
C SER A 151 26.46 8.62 15.67
N PRO A 152 26.53 9.80 15.05
CA PRO A 152 27.34 10.88 15.58
C PRO A 152 26.85 11.15 17.00
N ALA A 153 27.78 11.18 17.94
CA ALA A 153 27.51 11.45 19.33
C ALA A 153 26.63 12.70 19.44
N LEU A 154 25.42 12.53 19.98
CA LEU A 154 24.54 13.63 20.34
C LEU A 154 25.14 14.42 21.47
N THR A 155 26.01 15.36 21.15
CA THR A 155 26.50 16.41 22.05
C THR A 155 25.71 17.68 21.84
N GLU A 156 24.41 17.61 22.05
CA GLU A 156 23.57 18.81 22.19
C GLU A 156 22.78 18.70 23.49
N PRO A 157 22.86 19.72 24.39
CA PRO A 157 22.11 19.69 25.63
C PRO A 157 20.61 19.75 25.33
N TYR A 158 19.86 18.85 25.95
CA TYR A 158 18.41 18.89 25.95
C TYR A 158 17.92 20.25 26.43
N VAL A 159 17.49 21.09 25.50
CA VAL A 159 16.72 22.29 25.83
C VAL A 159 15.31 21.83 26.19
N ARG A 160 14.99 21.88 27.47
CA ARG A 160 13.65 21.66 27.99
C ARG A 160 12.76 22.80 27.48
N LEU A 161 12.08 22.59 26.36
CA LEU A 161 11.04 23.51 25.89
C LEU A 161 9.86 23.44 26.87
N GLU A 162 9.71 24.48 27.68
CA GLU A 162 8.49 24.69 28.45
C GLU A 162 7.35 24.91 27.46
N LEU A 163 6.52 23.88 27.30
CA LEU A 163 5.32 23.93 26.50
C LEU A 163 4.26 24.77 27.24
N ASN A 164 4.24 26.06 26.99
CA ASN A 164 3.05 26.87 27.22
C ASN A 164 1.94 26.30 26.34
N ARG A 165 1.00 25.58 26.92
CA ARG A 165 -0.18 25.03 26.26
C ARG A 165 -1.19 26.17 26.03
N PRO A 166 -1.43 26.61 24.80
CA PRO A 166 -2.61 27.43 24.53
C PRO A 166 -3.85 26.56 24.56
N GLY A 167 -4.90 27.02 25.22
CA GLY A 167 -6.09 26.27 25.55
C GLY A 167 -7.08 25.98 24.42
N ILE A 168 -6.70 26.04 23.15
CA ILE A 168 -7.55 25.63 22.02
C ILE A 168 -6.64 25.06 20.96
N THR A 169 -6.74 23.75 20.70
CA THR A 169 -5.96 23.02 19.70
C THR A 169 -6.84 22.45 18.60
N GLU A 170 -7.60 23.29 17.91
CA GLU A 170 -8.06 22.94 16.58
C GLU A 170 -7.18 23.66 15.54
N ARG A 171 -6.13 22.99 15.07
CA ARG A 171 -5.42 23.37 13.85
C ARG A 171 -5.93 22.48 12.72
N LYS A 172 -6.69 23.06 11.81
CA LYS A 172 -6.79 22.53 10.45
C LYS A 172 -5.43 22.73 9.79
N GLY A 173 -4.55 21.76 9.89
CA GLY A 173 -3.26 21.70 9.25
C GLY A 173 -3.23 20.51 8.31
N LEU A 174 -2.74 20.70 7.10
CA LEU A 174 -2.32 19.61 6.22
C LEU A 174 -1.28 18.78 6.97
N VAL A 175 -1.70 17.67 7.55
CA VAL A 175 -0.80 16.71 8.16
C VAL A 175 -0.21 15.88 7.03
N THR A 176 1.03 16.16 6.66
CA THR A 176 1.80 15.26 5.80
C THR A 176 2.07 13.99 6.62
N SER A 177 1.20 12.98 6.45
CA SER A 177 1.41 11.67 7.06
C SER A 177 2.66 11.04 6.46
N ARG A 178 3.67 10.74 7.27
CA ARG A 178 4.85 10.02 6.80
C ARG A 178 4.46 8.59 6.47
N VAL A 179 4.88 8.11 5.30
CA VAL A 179 4.72 6.72 4.88
C VAL A 179 5.25 5.78 5.96
N GLY A 180 4.43 4.82 6.38
CA GLY A 180 4.81 3.84 7.40
C GLY A 180 4.39 4.16 8.85
N GLN A 181 3.76 5.29 9.13
CA GLN A 181 3.28 5.59 10.50
C GLN A 181 2.22 4.60 10.98
N GLY A 182 1.35 4.12 10.09
CA GLY A 182 0.36 3.10 10.42
C GLY A 182 1.01 1.77 10.82
N ALA A 183 2.01 1.32 10.06
CA ALA A 183 2.76 0.11 10.37
C ALA A 183 3.59 0.26 11.65
N TYR A 184 4.22 1.42 11.85
CA TYR A 184 4.95 1.74 13.07
C TYR A 184 4.03 1.74 14.29
N ARG A 185 2.86 2.39 14.21
CA ARG A 185 1.86 2.41 15.28
C ARG A 185 1.36 1.01 15.61
N LYS A 186 1.02 0.19 14.60
CA LYS A 186 0.61 -1.20 14.79
C LYS A 186 1.70 -2.04 15.43
N GLY A 187 2.95 -1.87 15.01
CA GLY A 187 4.12 -2.55 15.59
C GLY A 187 4.32 -2.20 17.07
N ILE A 188 4.17 -0.93 17.44
CA ILE A 188 4.24 -0.48 18.84
C ILE A 188 3.08 -1.07 19.64
N ILE A 189 1.85 -0.95 19.17
CA ILE A 189 0.66 -1.47 19.85
C ILE A 189 0.78 -2.97 20.07
N HIS A 190 1.21 -3.73 19.05
CA HIS A 190 1.40 -5.18 19.16
C HIS A 190 2.51 -5.55 20.14
N ARG A 191 3.63 -4.80 20.15
CA ARG A 191 4.76 -5.03 21.09
C ARG A 191 4.36 -4.82 22.55
N TRP A 192 3.49 -3.85 22.79
CA TRP A 192 3.00 -3.51 24.14
C TRP A 192 1.67 -4.18 24.48
N GLU A 193 1.21 -5.15 23.68
CA GLU A 193 -0.02 -5.92 23.90
C GLU A 193 -1.23 -5.02 24.22
N TYR A 194 -1.32 -3.86 23.54
CA TYR A 194 -2.34 -2.84 23.78
C TYR A 194 -2.30 -2.20 25.19
N LYS A 195 -1.21 -2.38 25.90
CA LYS A 195 -1.02 -1.79 27.23
C LYS A 195 -0.26 -0.46 27.14
N CYS A 196 -0.51 0.42 28.08
CA CYS A 196 0.25 1.67 28.16
C CYS A 196 1.73 1.37 28.51
N ALA A 197 2.67 1.87 27.69
CA ALA A 197 4.10 1.66 27.90
C ALA A 197 4.64 2.23 29.24
N VAL A 198 3.90 3.16 29.85
CA VAL A 198 4.28 3.84 31.09
C VAL A 198 3.60 3.22 32.31
N THR A 199 2.31 2.87 32.18
CA THR A 199 1.51 2.41 33.33
C THR A 199 1.29 0.89 33.33
N GLY A 200 1.53 0.19 32.22
CA GLY A 200 1.31 -1.24 32.07
C GLY A 200 -0.16 -1.67 31.99
N PHE A 201 -1.10 -0.71 31.94
CA PHE A 201 -2.57 -0.95 31.80
C PHE A 201 -3.04 -0.70 30.38
#